data_02ce575a1d8f405033ad10518e336a81
#
_entry.id   02ce575a1d8f405033ad10518e336a81
#
_cell.length_a   1.000
_cell.length_b   1.000
_cell.length_c   1.000
_cell.angle_alpha   90.00
_cell.angle_beta   90.00
_cell.angle_gamma   90.00
#
_symmetry.space_group_name_H-M   'P 1'
#
loop_
_entity.id
_entity.type
_entity.pdbx_description
1 polymer ?
#
loop_
_entity_poly.entity_id
_entity_poly.type
_entity_poly.pdbx_seq_one_letter_code
_entity_poly.pdbx_strand_id
1 'polypeptide(L)'
;MNMASSPSLEEAVSELMDSPGGQLLNSVRAHLRKRAMVLFGLFLTGLVVGFPIAKSIVAWLVDQAPNNVDVIVTSPVEFLMLQIQLSASFGLLFALMFLIGETTLRGVRHPVVIERFNELNLRLPRPGFSFVFSVISSLMLALFGILYAWELL
;
A
#
# COMPACT_ATOMS: atom_id res chain seq x y z
N MET A 1 -29.81 1.57 -44.00
CA MET A 1 -29.70 1.81 -42.57
C MET A 1 -28.67 0.81 -42.01
N ASN A 2 -27.39 1.21 -41.99
CA ASN A 2 -26.32 0.40 -41.44
C ASN A 2 -26.38 0.57 -39.90
N MET A 3 -26.86 -0.46 -39.22
CA MET A 3 -26.64 -0.60 -37.79
C MET A 3 -25.11 -0.83 -37.60
N ALA A 4 -24.42 0.21 -37.18
CA ALA A 4 -23.06 0.08 -36.69
C ALA A 4 -23.13 -0.88 -35.50
N SER A 5 -22.56 -2.08 -35.70
CA SER A 5 -22.39 -3.06 -34.64
C SER A 5 -21.55 -2.40 -33.54
N SER A 6 -22.15 -2.19 -32.38
CA SER A 6 -21.40 -1.79 -31.21
C SER A 6 -20.23 -2.78 -31.01
N PRO A 7 -19.00 -2.31 -30.85
CA PRO A 7 -17.87 -3.21 -30.63
C PRO A 7 -18.20 -4.12 -29.46
N SER A 8 -17.95 -5.41 -29.63
CA SER A 8 -18.20 -6.37 -28.56
C SER A 8 -17.33 -5.97 -27.35
N LEU A 9 -17.83 -6.22 -26.13
CA LEU A 9 -17.07 -5.91 -24.90
C LEU A 9 -15.66 -6.51 -24.94
N GLU A 10 -15.46 -7.63 -25.65
CA GLU A 10 -14.18 -8.27 -25.86
C GLU A 10 -13.24 -7.45 -26.75
N GLU A 11 -13.76 -6.85 -27.84
CA GLU A 11 -12.99 -5.96 -28.71
C GLU A 11 -12.58 -4.67 -27.95
N ALA A 12 -13.50 -4.07 -27.20
CA ALA A 12 -13.21 -2.89 -26.39
C ALA A 12 -12.17 -3.18 -25.29
N VAL A 13 -12.23 -4.35 -24.66
CA VAL A 13 -11.23 -4.78 -23.67
C VAL A 13 -9.87 -5.06 -24.30
N SER A 14 -9.83 -5.67 -25.49
CA SER A 14 -8.57 -5.94 -26.21
C SER A 14 -7.90 -4.63 -26.67
N GLU A 15 -8.69 -3.68 -27.14
CA GLU A 15 -8.20 -2.36 -27.56
C GLU A 15 -7.67 -1.55 -26.37
N LEU A 16 -8.32 -1.64 -25.21
CA LEU A 16 -7.83 -1.05 -23.96
C LEU A 16 -6.54 -1.73 -23.47
N MET A 17 -6.40 -3.03 -23.63
CA MET A 17 -5.19 -3.76 -23.26
C MET A 17 -4.00 -3.46 -24.18
N ASP A 18 -4.22 -3.17 -25.44
CA ASP A 18 -3.19 -2.79 -26.41
C ASP A 18 -2.82 -1.30 -26.32
N SER A 19 -3.61 -0.50 -25.61
CA SER A 19 -3.26 0.89 -25.32
C SER A 19 -2.00 1.00 -24.45
N PRO A 20 -1.24 2.12 -24.54
CA PRO A 20 -0.05 2.33 -23.68
C PRO A 20 -0.37 2.20 -22.19
N GLY A 21 -1.57 2.58 -21.78
CA GLY A 21 -2.06 2.41 -20.39
C GLY A 21 -2.31 0.95 -20.03
N GLY A 22 -2.86 0.17 -20.96
CA GLY A 22 -3.07 -1.28 -20.79
C GLY A 22 -1.77 -2.07 -20.68
N GLN A 23 -0.76 -1.71 -21.46
CA GLN A 23 0.57 -2.32 -21.38
C GLN A 23 1.25 -2.01 -20.05
N LEU A 24 1.11 -0.79 -19.52
CA LEU A 24 1.59 -0.42 -18.19
C LEU A 24 0.88 -1.23 -17.10
N LEU A 25 -0.44 -1.35 -17.17
CA LEU A 25 -1.22 -2.15 -16.22
C LEU A 25 -0.81 -3.63 -16.24
N ASN A 26 -0.57 -4.18 -17.43
CA ASN A 26 -0.14 -5.57 -17.58
C ASN A 26 1.28 -5.79 -17.04
N SER A 27 2.18 -4.84 -17.24
CA SER A 27 3.53 -4.83 -16.66
C SER A 27 3.48 -4.75 -15.14
N VAL A 28 2.66 -3.88 -14.57
CA VAL A 28 2.47 -3.76 -13.12
C VAL A 28 1.88 -5.03 -12.55
N ARG A 29 0.87 -5.61 -13.19
CA ARG A 29 0.25 -6.87 -12.78
C ARG A 29 1.24 -8.04 -12.78
N ALA A 30 2.02 -8.18 -13.85
CA ALA A 30 3.04 -9.22 -13.95
C ALA A 30 4.13 -9.05 -12.87
N HIS A 31 4.53 -7.81 -12.61
CA HIS A 31 5.48 -7.47 -11.57
C HIS A 31 4.92 -7.78 -10.17
N LEU A 32 3.68 -7.39 -9.91
CA LEU A 32 2.99 -7.64 -8.65
C LEU A 32 2.86 -9.15 -8.37
N ARG A 33 2.48 -9.92 -9.40
CA ARG A 33 2.37 -11.39 -9.29
C ARG A 33 3.72 -12.03 -8.97
N LYS A 34 4.80 -11.54 -9.59
CA LYS A 34 6.16 -12.05 -9.35
C LYS A 34 6.66 -11.74 -7.95
N ARG A 35 6.18 -10.63 -7.35
CA ARG A 35 6.55 -10.15 -6.02
C ARG A 35 5.56 -10.52 -4.92
N ALA A 36 4.40 -11.06 -5.29
CA ALA A 36 3.36 -11.42 -4.33
C ALA A 36 3.89 -12.31 -3.19
N MET A 37 4.78 -13.24 -3.49
CA MET A 37 5.38 -14.13 -2.49
C MET A 37 6.28 -13.38 -1.51
N VAL A 38 7.04 -12.39 -1.99
CA VAL A 38 7.90 -11.54 -1.15
C VAL A 38 7.04 -10.61 -0.29
N LEU A 39 6.00 -10.01 -0.87
CA LEU A 39 5.06 -9.15 -0.16
C LEU A 39 4.32 -9.92 0.93
N PHE A 40 3.89 -11.14 0.62
CA PHE A 40 3.24 -12.02 1.59
C PHE A 40 4.20 -12.40 2.74
N GLY A 41 5.44 -12.76 2.43
CA GLY A 41 6.46 -13.04 3.44
C GLY A 41 6.74 -11.81 4.32
N LEU A 42 6.81 -10.62 3.72
CA LEU A 42 7.02 -9.38 4.44
C LEU A 42 5.82 -9.03 5.34
N PHE A 43 4.61 -9.26 4.85
CA PHE A 43 3.38 -9.11 5.62
C PHE A 43 3.36 -10.03 6.85
N LEU A 44 3.70 -11.32 6.66
CA LEU A 44 3.78 -12.28 7.77
C LEU A 44 4.85 -11.88 8.79
N THR A 45 6.01 -11.45 8.32
CA THR A 45 7.08 -10.96 9.21
C THR A 45 6.63 -9.74 10.00
N GLY A 46 5.99 -8.77 9.33
CA GLY A 46 5.42 -7.58 9.97
C GLY A 46 4.33 -7.92 10.98
N LEU A 47 3.51 -8.93 10.70
CA LEU A 47 2.49 -9.42 11.61
C LEU A 47 3.11 -10.02 12.88
N VAL A 48 4.13 -10.87 12.74
CA VAL A 48 4.83 -11.51 13.87
C VAL A 48 5.55 -10.47 14.72
N VAL A 49 6.24 -9.51 14.09
CA VAL A 49 6.94 -8.42 14.80
C VAL A 49 5.96 -7.40 15.38
N GLY A 50 4.85 -7.15 14.66
CA GLY A 50 3.81 -6.22 15.09
C GLY A 50 3.04 -6.69 16.32
N PHE A 51 2.94 -8.00 16.53
CA PHE A 51 2.15 -8.56 17.64
C PHE A 51 2.62 -8.10 19.04
N PRO A 52 3.91 -8.21 19.43
CA PRO A 52 4.38 -7.69 20.70
C PRO A 52 4.29 -6.16 20.78
N ILE A 53 4.51 -5.44 19.67
CA ILE A 53 4.39 -3.99 19.60
C ILE A 53 2.93 -3.58 19.83
N ALA A 54 1.98 -4.26 19.19
CA ALA A 54 0.56 -4.04 19.36
C ALA A 54 0.13 -4.22 20.84
N LYS A 55 0.64 -5.26 21.49
CA LYS A 55 0.40 -5.49 22.91
C LYS A 55 0.86 -4.32 23.78
N SER A 56 2.06 -3.81 23.51
CA SER A 56 2.61 -2.67 24.25
C SER A 56 1.82 -1.38 24.02
N ILE A 57 1.39 -1.13 22.79
CA ILE A 57 0.58 0.04 22.43
C ILE A 57 -0.78 -0.02 23.13
N VAL A 58 -1.44 -1.16 23.10
CA VAL A 58 -2.76 -1.31 23.73
C VAL A 58 -2.66 -1.16 25.25
N ALA A 59 -1.64 -1.75 25.86
CA ALA A 59 -1.39 -1.58 27.29
C ALA A 59 -1.14 -0.11 27.66
N TRP A 60 -0.34 0.59 26.86
CA TRP A 60 -0.08 2.01 27.05
C TRP A 60 -1.33 2.88 26.88
N LEU A 61 -2.17 2.58 25.88
CA LEU A 61 -3.46 3.27 25.68
C LEU A 61 -4.42 3.08 26.85
N VAL A 62 -4.48 1.88 27.41
CA VAL A 62 -5.31 1.58 28.57
C VAL A 62 -4.83 2.34 29.81
N ASP A 63 -3.50 2.44 30.00
CA ASP A 63 -2.88 3.18 31.10
C ASP A 63 -3.11 4.72 31.00
N GLN A 64 -3.22 5.24 29.78
CA GLN A 64 -3.47 6.66 29.52
C GLN A 64 -4.96 7.03 29.59
N ALA A 65 -5.84 6.05 29.67
CA ALA A 65 -7.27 6.30 29.76
C ALA A 65 -7.58 7.09 31.02
N PRO A 66 -8.28 8.23 30.95
CA PRO A 66 -8.64 9.02 32.14
C PRO A 66 -9.49 8.16 33.06
N ASN A 67 -9.22 8.26 34.39
CA ASN A 67 -9.83 7.45 35.45
C ASN A 67 -11.39 7.47 35.48
N ASN A 68 -12.02 8.29 34.65
CA ASN A 68 -13.47 8.43 34.53
C ASN A 68 -14.06 7.66 33.34
N VAL A 69 -13.24 7.01 32.55
CA VAL A 69 -13.69 6.18 31.44
C VAL A 69 -13.44 4.73 31.85
N ASP A 70 -14.50 4.04 32.24
CA ASP A 70 -14.46 2.58 32.34
C ASP A 70 -14.14 2.02 30.94
N VAL A 71 -12.87 1.77 30.69
CA VAL A 71 -12.45 0.98 29.53
C VAL A 71 -12.94 -0.43 29.80
N ILE A 72 -14.20 -0.68 29.48
CA ILE A 72 -14.80 -1.99 29.58
C ILE A 72 -14.18 -2.85 28.50
N VAL A 73 -13.04 -3.44 28.79
CA VAL A 73 -12.55 -4.59 28.04
C VAL A 73 -13.48 -5.76 28.39
N THR A 74 -14.58 -5.84 27.66
CA THR A 74 -15.71 -6.71 27.97
C THR A 74 -15.36 -8.18 27.85
N SER A 75 -14.30 -8.51 27.09
CA SER A 75 -13.82 -9.90 27.00
C SER A 75 -12.35 -9.99 26.60
N PRO A 76 -11.59 -10.98 27.10
CA PRO A 76 -10.23 -11.24 26.65
C PRO A 76 -10.13 -11.52 25.14
N VAL A 77 -11.22 -11.94 24.51
CA VAL A 77 -11.32 -12.18 23.06
C VAL A 77 -11.26 -10.87 22.28
N GLU A 78 -11.92 -9.82 22.72
CA GLU A 78 -11.89 -8.49 22.09
C GLU A 78 -10.49 -7.89 22.12
N PHE A 79 -9.80 -8.01 23.25
CA PHE A 79 -8.42 -7.56 23.39
C PHE A 79 -7.49 -8.28 22.41
N LEU A 80 -7.63 -9.58 22.29
CA LEU A 80 -6.85 -10.41 21.37
C LEU A 80 -7.16 -10.09 19.91
N MET A 81 -8.43 -9.83 19.58
CA MET A 81 -8.85 -9.43 18.25
C MET A 81 -8.27 -8.06 17.86
N LEU A 82 -8.24 -7.12 18.77
CA LEU A 82 -7.64 -5.80 18.59
C LEU A 82 -6.12 -5.90 18.36
N GLN A 83 -5.44 -6.78 19.12
CA GLN A 83 -4.02 -7.05 18.89
C GLN A 83 -3.75 -7.63 17.50
N ILE A 84 -4.56 -8.58 17.04
CA ILE A 84 -4.44 -9.18 15.72
C ILE A 84 -4.67 -8.13 14.62
N GLN A 85 -5.71 -7.31 14.75
CA GLN A 85 -6.01 -6.24 13.79
C GLN A 85 -4.86 -5.23 13.70
N LEU A 86 -4.33 -4.82 14.84
CA LEU A 86 -3.22 -3.88 14.89
C LEU A 86 -1.94 -4.48 14.28
N SER A 87 -1.64 -5.73 14.61
CA SER A 87 -0.51 -6.47 14.02
C SER A 87 -0.65 -6.64 12.50
N ALA A 88 -1.85 -6.96 12.03
CA ALA A 88 -2.14 -7.07 10.60
C ALA A 88 -1.96 -5.71 9.88
N SER A 89 -2.36 -4.61 10.53
CA SER A 89 -2.14 -3.27 10.01
C SER A 89 -0.65 -2.94 9.88
N PHE A 90 0.17 -3.31 10.86
CA PHE A 90 1.62 -3.18 10.77
C PHE A 90 2.20 -4.02 9.63
N GLY A 91 1.78 -5.27 9.49
CA GLY A 91 2.22 -6.14 8.39
C GLY A 91 1.87 -5.56 7.02
N LEU A 92 0.65 -5.04 6.87
CA LEU A 92 0.20 -4.39 5.65
C LEU A 92 1.02 -3.12 5.34
N LEU A 93 1.30 -2.31 6.36
CA LEU A 93 2.08 -1.08 6.22
C LEU A 93 3.52 -1.38 5.75
N PHE A 94 4.16 -2.40 6.32
CA PHE A 94 5.49 -2.84 5.88
C PHE A 94 5.47 -3.34 4.42
N ALA A 95 4.48 -4.14 4.05
CA ALA A 95 4.34 -4.64 2.69
C ALA A 95 4.12 -3.50 1.68
N LEU A 96 3.27 -2.54 2.00
CA LEU A 96 3.02 -1.35 1.18
C LEU A 96 4.26 -0.46 1.06
N MET A 97 4.96 -0.21 2.16
CA MET A 97 6.19 0.59 2.16
C MET A 97 7.25 -0.02 1.25
N PHE A 98 7.42 -1.33 1.31
CA PHE A 98 8.32 -2.05 0.42
C PHE A 98 7.89 -1.96 -1.04
N LEU A 99 6.60 -2.18 -1.33
CA LEU A 99 6.05 -2.13 -2.67
C LEU A 99 6.24 -0.74 -3.30
N ILE A 100 5.91 0.32 -2.58
CA ILE A 100 6.08 1.70 -3.03
C ILE A 100 7.56 2.01 -3.26
N GLY A 101 8.44 1.59 -2.32
CA GLY A 101 9.88 1.79 -2.45
C GLY A 101 10.47 1.11 -3.67
N GLU A 102 10.13 -0.15 -3.90
CA GLU A 102 10.60 -0.89 -5.06
C GLU A 102 10.06 -0.32 -6.37
N THR A 103 8.78 0.03 -6.41
CA THR A 103 8.14 0.61 -7.60
C THR A 103 8.76 1.97 -7.95
N THR A 104 9.03 2.81 -6.95
CA THR A 104 9.66 4.11 -7.14
C THR A 104 11.09 3.97 -7.63
N LEU A 105 11.88 3.08 -7.02
CA LEU A 105 13.27 2.81 -7.45
C LEU A 105 13.34 2.31 -8.89
N ARG A 106 12.42 1.47 -9.31
CA ARG A 106 12.35 0.97 -10.67
C ARG A 106 11.83 2.01 -11.64
N GLY A 107 10.82 2.77 -11.23
CA GLY A 107 10.26 3.85 -12.04
C GLY A 107 11.30 4.89 -12.40
N VAL A 108 12.13 5.32 -11.45
CA VAL A 108 13.22 6.29 -11.69
C VAL A 108 14.27 5.74 -12.66
N ARG A 109 14.46 4.43 -12.70
CA ARG A 109 15.44 3.78 -13.62
C ARG A 109 14.83 3.41 -14.98
N HIS A 110 13.55 3.67 -15.19
CA HIS A 110 12.91 3.34 -16.46
C HIS A 110 13.40 4.29 -17.57
N PRO A 111 13.75 3.77 -18.79
CA PRO A 111 14.32 4.58 -19.85
C PRO A 111 13.42 5.75 -20.26
N VAL A 112 12.12 5.56 -20.29
CA VAL A 112 11.13 6.61 -20.61
C VAL A 112 11.18 7.76 -19.59
N VAL A 113 11.37 7.45 -18.30
CA VAL A 113 11.49 8.46 -17.25
C VAL A 113 12.80 9.22 -17.38
N ILE A 114 13.89 8.52 -17.64
CA ILE A 114 15.22 9.12 -17.87
C ILE A 114 15.19 10.09 -19.05
N GLU A 115 14.55 9.69 -20.15
CA GLU A 115 14.41 10.51 -21.34
C GLU A 115 13.63 11.81 -21.05
N ARG A 116 12.51 11.68 -20.33
CA ARG A 116 11.70 12.86 -19.90
C ARG A 116 12.46 13.79 -18.98
N PHE A 117 13.24 13.26 -18.04
CA PHE A 117 14.06 14.09 -17.17
C PHE A 117 15.17 14.83 -17.94
N ASN A 118 15.75 14.18 -18.96
CA ASN A 118 16.74 14.79 -19.84
C ASN A 118 16.11 15.88 -20.72
N GLU A 119 14.93 15.68 -21.27
CA GLU A 119 14.19 16.69 -22.05
C GLU A 119 13.88 17.95 -21.20
N LEU A 120 13.58 17.78 -19.93
CA LEU A 120 13.25 18.88 -19.00
C LEU A 120 14.50 19.47 -18.31
N ASN A 121 15.71 19.00 -18.64
CA ASN A 121 16.96 19.42 -17.96
C ASN A 121 16.93 19.25 -16.44
N LEU A 122 16.13 18.29 -15.95
CA LEU A 122 16.02 17.99 -14.53
C LEU A 122 17.02 16.90 -14.13
N ARG A 123 17.61 17.04 -12.95
CA ARG A 123 18.48 16.00 -12.40
C ARG A 123 17.64 14.85 -11.86
N LEU A 124 18.02 13.63 -12.23
CA LEU A 124 17.40 12.42 -11.65
C LEU A 124 17.55 12.42 -10.13
N PRO A 125 16.48 12.09 -9.40
CA PRO A 125 16.54 11.99 -7.95
C PRO A 125 17.51 10.87 -7.53
N ARG A 126 18.25 11.12 -6.46
CA ARG A 126 19.14 10.12 -5.87
C ARG A 126 18.34 8.95 -5.29
N PRO A 127 18.89 7.73 -5.24
CA PRO A 127 18.21 6.56 -4.67
C PRO A 127 17.74 6.76 -3.22
N GLY A 128 18.47 7.56 -2.43
CA GLY A 128 18.06 7.93 -1.07
C GLY A 128 16.77 8.76 -1.03
N PHE A 129 16.55 9.62 -2.03
CA PHE A 129 15.31 10.39 -2.16
C PHE A 129 14.11 9.47 -2.43
N SER A 130 14.28 8.45 -3.27
CA SER A 130 13.26 7.43 -3.51
C SER A 130 12.81 6.72 -2.24
N PHE A 131 13.76 6.41 -1.35
CA PHE A 131 13.44 5.78 -0.07
C PHE A 131 12.65 6.72 0.84
N VAL A 132 13.09 7.97 0.99
CA VAL A 132 12.38 8.98 1.79
C VAL A 132 10.97 9.23 1.23
N PHE A 133 10.85 9.34 -0.09
CA PHE A 133 9.56 9.51 -0.76
C PHE A 133 8.63 8.30 -0.51
N SER A 134 9.16 7.09 -0.54
CA SER A 134 8.42 5.87 -0.23
C SER A 134 7.87 5.87 1.21
N VAL A 135 8.71 6.24 2.18
CA VAL A 135 8.31 6.30 3.59
C VAL A 135 7.23 7.36 3.80
N ILE A 136 7.42 8.57 3.24
CA ILE A 136 6.44 9.65 3.37
C ILE A 136 5.12 9.27 2.70
N SER A 137 5.17 8.69 1.50
CA SER A 137 3.95 8.27 0.78
C SER A 137 3.20 7.17 1.52
N SER A 138 3.89 6.20 2.12
CA SER A 138 3.25 5.12 2.87
C SER A 138 2.62 5.64 4.17
N LEU A 139 3.27 6.57 4.86
CA LEU A 139 2.72 7.24 6.04
C LEU A 139 1.49 8.07 5.70
N MET A 140 1.53 8.83 4.61
CA MET A 140 0.38 9.61 4.13
C MET A 140 -0.79 8.70 3.77
N LEU A 141 -0.54 7.58 3.11
CA LEU A 141 -1.56 6.60 2.74
C LEU A 141 -2.17 5.94 3.99
N ALA A 142 -1.36 5.63 5.00
CA ALA A 142 -1.83 5.09 6.27
C ALA A 142 -2.69 6.10 7.03
N LEU A 143 -2.25 7.37 7.11
CA LEU A 143 -3.04 8.45 7.72
C LEU A 143 -4.37 8.66 7.01
N PHE A 144 -4.35 8.68 5.67
CA PHE A 144 -5.58 8.83 4.88
C PHE A 144 -6.54 7.65 5.09
N GLY A 145 -6.00 6.43 5.16
CA GLY A 145 -6.77 5.23 5.47
C GLY A 145 -7.41 5.27 6.86
N ILE A 146 -6.69 5.75 7.86
CA ILE A 146 -7.21 5.91 9.22
C ILE A 146 -8.31 6.97 9.27
N LEU A 147 -8.11 8.14 8.63
CA LEU A 147 -9.11 9.19 8.56
C LEU A 147 -10.37 8.73 7.84
N TYR A 148 -10.22 8.01 6.73
CA TYR A 148 -11.35 7.46 5.97
C TYR A 148 -12.11 6.40 6.76
N ALA A 149 -11.40 5.53 7.48
CA ALA A 149 -12.01 4.54 8.36
C ALA A 149 -12.77 5.20 9.53
N TRP A 150 -12.27 6.32 10.03
CA TRP A 150 -12.94 7.10 11.06
C TRP A 150 -14.26 7.72 10.58
N GLU A 151 -14.31 8.20 9.34
CA GLU A 151 -15.55 8.73 8.75
C GLU A 151 -16.61 7.65 8.48
N LEU A 152 -16.20 6.40 8.27
CA LEU A 152 -17.10 5.27 8.04
C LEU A 152 -17.67 4.66 9.33
N LEU A 153 -17.06 4.95 10.47
CA LEU A 153 -17.51 4.50 11.80
C LEU A 153 -18.45 5.52 12.44
#